data_e33e4794061bb05153bb3880b9edb13b
#
_entry.id   e33e4794061bb05153bb3880b9edb13b
#
_cell.length_a   1.000
_cell.length_b   1.000
_cell.length_c   1.000
_cell.angle_alpha   90.00
_cell.angle_beta   90.00
_cell.angle_gamma   90.00
#
_symmetry.space_group_name_H-M   'P 1'
#
loop_
_entity.id
_entity.type
_entity.pdbx_description
1 polymer ?
#
loop_
_entity_poly.entity_id
_entity_poly.type
_entity_poly.pdbx_seq_one_letter_code
_entity_poly.pdbx_strand_id
1 'polypeptide(L)'
;MVSGSGNQDGVPRSVDVVSSVVSPIRWNPVGTSTQTKHIFVTGGVVSSLGKGLTASSLGTLLVARGLRVTMQKLDPYLNVDPGTMNPFQHGEVFVTEDGAETDLDIGHYERFLNVCLNAEANVTTGKVYSRVIAKERRGDFLGDTVQVIPHITNEIKDEMLAMAGADVDVVIHEIGGTVGDIESLPFLEAARQVRREVGRENAFFLHVSLVPYIGPSGELKTKPTQHSVAALRQVGIQ
;
A
#
# COMPACT_ATOMS: atom_id res chain seq x y z
N MET A 1 56.58 32.47 3.63
CA MET A 1 56.30 31.40 4.60
C MET A 1 55.08 31.83 5.42
N VAL A 2 53.92 31.36 5.06
CA VAL A 2 52.73 31.36 5.93
C VAL A 2 51.94 30.10 5.56
N SER A 3 51.92 29.18 6.48
CA SER A 3 51.19 27.91 6.44
C SER A 3 49.72 28.17 6.72
N GLY A 4 48.85 27.87 5.76
CA GLY A 4 47.39 27.84 5.94
C GLY A 4 46.90 26.41 6.14
N SER A 5 46.53 26.06 7.34
CA SER A 5 45.86 24.81 7.70
C SER A 5 44.41 24.86 7.24
N GLY A 6 44.05 24.05 6.25
CA GLY A 6 42.66 23.86 5.84
C GLY A 6 41.92 23.01 6.86
N ASN A 7 40.84 23.58 7.36
CA ASN A 7 39.87 22.90 8.21
C ASN A 7 38.88 22.15 7.32
N GLN A 8 38.92 20.82 7.34
CA GLN A 8 37.93 19.94 6.75
C GLN A 8 37.01 19.45 7.88
N ASP A 9 35.96 20.18 8.14
CA ASP A 9 34.89 19.69 9.01
C ASP A 9 33.54 20.19 8.51
N GLY A 10 32.72 19.33 8.01
CA GLY A 10 31.38 19.71 7.53
C GLY A 10 30.54 18.57 6.92
N VAL A 11 30.74 17.32 7.37
CA VAL A 11 29.76 16.28 7.06
C VAL A 11 28.76 16.24 8.21
N PRO A 12 27.46 16.57 8.00
CA PRO A 12 26.48 16.44 9.07
C PRO A 12 26.27 14.96 9.40
N ARG A 13 26.48 14.65 10.66
CA ARG A 13 26.23 13.31 11.24
C ARG A 13 24.74 12.98 11.14
N SER A 14 24.47 11.71 10.84
CA SER A 14 23.23 10.95 10.91
C SER A 14 22.03 11.67 11.52
N VAL A 15 20.95 11.73 10.73
CA VAL A 15 19.62 12.11 11.17
C VAL A 15 19.16 11.08 12.20
N ASP A 16 19.03 11.49 13.45
CA ASP A 16 18.36 10.71 14.47
C ASP A 16 16.89 10.56 14.08
N VAL A 17 16.51 9.36 13.66
CA VAL A 17 15.12 9.00 13.44
C VAL A 17 14.42 9.07 14.78
N VAL A 18 13.54 10.04 14.93
CA VAL A 18 12.69 10.20 16.12
C VAL A 18 11.91 8.89 16.32
N SER A 19 12.33 8.11 17.29
CA SER A 19 11.60 6.96 17.77
C SER A 19 10.32 7.42 18.49
N SER A 20 9.26 7.66 17.73
CA SER A 20 7.93 7.80 18.32
C SER A 20 7.47 6.43 18.80
N VAL A 21 7.14 6.36 20.06
CA VAL A 21 6.66 5.22 20.84
C VAL A 21 5.68 4.36 20.02
N VAL A 22 6.20 3.35 19.35
CA VAL A 22 5.41 2.25 18.83
C VAL A 22 5.31 1.26 19.98
N SER A 23 4.11 1.09 20.53
CA SER A 23 3.84 -0.04 21.42
C SER A 23 4.32 -1.32 20.72
N PRO A 24 5.11 -2.17 21.35
CA PRO A 24 5.64 -3.35 20.69
C PRO A 24 4.47 -4.21 20.20
N ILE A 25 4.33 -4.30 18.87
CA ILE A 25 3.42 -5.29 18.28
C ILE A 25 4.00 -6.64 18.71
N ARG A 26 3.34 -7.31 19.63
CA ARG A 26 3.70 -8.66 20.01
C ARG A 26 3.28 -9.58 18.87
N TRP A 27 4.19 -9.84 17.95
CA TRP A 27 4.05 -10.92 16.99
C TRP A 27 4.30 -12.22 17.74
N ASN A 28 3.32 -13.12 17.75
CA ASN A 28 3.53 -14.46 18.25
C ASN A 28 4.54 -15.17 17.34
N PRO A 29 5.45 -15.98 17.90
CA PRO A 29 6.38 -16.75 17.08
C PRO A 29 5.65 -17.69 16.13
N VAL A 30 6.28 -17.96 15.00
CA VAL A 30 5.80 -18.86 13.94
C VAL A 30 5.15 -20.10 14.57
N GLY A 31 3.86 -20.30 14.30
CA GLY A 31 3.13 -21.53 14.67
C GLY A 31 1.85 -21.37 15.50
N THR A 32 1.47 -20.17 15.93
CA THR A 32 0.29 -20.01 16.81
C THR A 32 -0.80 -19.04 16.31
N SER A 33 -0.60 -18.31 15.22
CA SER A 33 -1.64 -17.46 14.65
C SER A 33 -2.39 -18.23 13.56
N THR A 34 -3.66 -18.51 13.80
CA THR A 34 -4.57 -19.13 12.81
C THR A 34 -5.11 -18.13 11.80
N GLN A 35 -4.78 -16.84 11.93
CA GLN A 35 -5.34 -15.77 11.11
C GLN A 35 -4.25 -14.92 10.45
N THR A 36 -4.36 -14.76 9.14
CA THR A 36 -3.47 -13.92 8.33
C THR A 36 -3.49 -12.47 8.81
N LYS A 37 -2.33 -11.82 8.84
CA LYS A 37 -2.19 -10.39 9.16
C LYS A 37 -2.20 -9.55 7.90
N HIS A 38 -2.87 -8.41 7.97
CA HIS A 38 -2.99 -7.46 6.86
C HIS A 38 -2.23 -6.18 7.17
N ILE A 39 -1.30 -5.79 6.29
CA ILE A 39 -0.57 -4.53 6.38
C ILE A 39 -0.99 -3.65 5.22
N PHE A 40 -1.60 -2.50 5.50
CA PHE A 40 -2.02 -1.54 4.50
C PHE A 40 -0.99 -0.41 4.40
N VAL A 41 -0.34 -0.29 3.24
CA VAL A 41 0.64 0.77 2.97
C VAL A 41 -0.04 1.87 2.19
N THR A 42 -0.07 3.07 2.77
CA THR A 42 -0.70 4.27 2.19
C THR A 42 0.33 5.38 2.02
N GLY A 43 0.04 6.36 1.18
CA GLY A 43 0.94 7.50 0.96
C GLY A 43 0.25 8.84 1.00
N GLY A 44 0.97 9.85 1.50
CA GLY A 44 0.57 11.25 1.41
C GLY A 44 1.06 11.90 0.11
N VAL A 45 0.97 13.22 0.03
CA VAL A 45 1.55 14.04 -1.03
C VAL A 45 3.08 13.94 -0.91
N VAL A 46 3.79 13.69 -1.94
CA VAL A 46 3.70 13.65 -3.40
C VAL A 46 3.63 12.17 -3.87
N SER A 47 3.28 11.92 -5.15
CA SER A 47 3.48 10.61 -5.77
C SER A 47 4.97 10.22 -5.76
N SER A 48 5.27 8.94 -5.91
CA SER A 48 6.65 8.41 -5.92
C SER A 48 7.43 8.58 -4.60
N LEU A 49 6.73 8.66 -3.47
CA LEU A 49 7.33 8.69 -2.12
C LEU A 49 8.05 7.41 -1.72
N GLY A 50 7.91 6.33 -2.52
CA GLY A 50 8.51 5.04 -2.23
C GLY A 50 7.62 4.12 -1.41
N LYS A 51 6.29 4.18 -1.58
CA LYS A 51 5.36 3.21 -0.97
C LYS A 51 5.75 1.77 -1.31
N GLY A 52 5.89 1.47 -2.63
CA GLY A 52 6.26 0.14 -3.11
C GLY A 52 7.60 -0.32 -2.56
N LEU A 53 8.62 0.55 -2.54
CA LEU A 53 9.92 0.23 -1.95
C LEU A 53 9.80 -0.05 -0.45
N THR A 54 9.04 0.75 0.29
CA THR A 54 8.81 0.54 1.72
C THR A 54 8.08 -0.76 1.98
N ALA A 55 7.02 -1.04 1.21
CA ALA A 55 6.23 -2.26 1.31
C ALA A 55 7.08 -3.51 1.01
N SER A 56 7.82 -3.50 -0.11
CA SER A 56 8.70 -4.61 -0.52
C SER A 56 9.82 -4.86 0.47
N SER A 57 10.45 -3.79 0.98
CA SER A 57 11.51 -3.90 1.99
C SER A 57 10.99 -4.49 3.29
N LEU A 58 9.80 -4.05 3.74
CA LEU A 58 9.14 -4.65 4.89
C LEU A 58 8.83 -6.13 4.65
N GLY A 59 8.30 -6.46 3.47
CA GLY A 59 8.04 -7.84 3.06
C GLY A 59 9.29 -8.70 3.13
N THR A 60 10.41 -8.24 2.57
CA THR A 60 11.71 -8.93 2.64
C THR A 60 12.14 -9.18 4.08
N LEU A 61 12.01 -8.19 4.96
CA LEU A 61 12.35 -8.34 6.37
C LEU A 61 11.48 -9.35 7.11
N LEU A 62 10.19 -9.44 6.74
CA LEU A 62 9.27 -10.43 7.30
C LEU A 62 9.58 -11.84 6.80
N VAL A 63 9.86 -11.99 5.49
CA VAL A 63 10.32 -13.26 4.90
C VAL A 63 11.62 -13.74 5.56
N ALA A 64 12.59 -12.83 5.78
CA ALA A 64 13.83 -13.14 6.47
C ALA A 64 13.63 -13.60 7.93
N ARG A 65 12.46 -13.33 8.51
CA ARG A 65 12.04 -13.85 9.84
C ARG A 65 11.24 -15.14 9.76
N GLY A 66 11.13 -15.74 8.59
CA GLY A 66 10.44 -17.02 8.37
C GLY A 66 8.93 -16.91 8.20
N LEU A 67 8.39 -15.71 7.94
CA LEU A 67 6.96 -15.52 7.65
C LEU A 67 6.70 -15.71 6.16
N ARG A 68 5.56 -16.30 5.83
CA ARG A 68 5.06 -16.41 4.45
C ARG A 68 4.29 -15.14 4.11
N VAL A 69 4.87 -14.36 3.22
CA VAL A 69 4.37 -13.02 2.86
C VAL A 69 3.94 -12.99 1.40
N THR A 70 2.77 -12.40 1.13
CA THR A 70 2.34 -12.02 -0.21
C THR A 70 2.04 -10.52 -0.28
N MET A 71 1.97 -9.99 -1.49
CA MET A 71 1.70 -8.57 -1.72
C MET A 71 0.59 -8.37 -2.74
N GLN A 72 -0.14 -7.26 -2.56
CA GLN A 72 -1.20 -6.82 -3.47
C GLN A 72 -1.07 -5.32 -3.73
N LYS A 73 -1.22 -4.95 -4.99
CA LYS A 73 -1.29 -3.56 -5.46
C LYS A 73 -2.73 -3.18 -5.74
N LEU A 74 -3.16 -2.05 -5.19
CA LEU A 74 -4.51 -1.50 -5.35
C LEU A 74 -4.39 -0.15 -6.05
N ASP A 75 -4.71 -0.11 -7.34
CA ASP A 75 -4.52 1.06 -8.19
C ASP A 75 -5.82 1.81 -8.42
N PRO A 76 -5.89 3.12 -8.11
CA PRO A 76 -7.14 3.88 -8.19
C PRO A 76 -7.50 4.37 -9.60
N TYR A 77 -6.79 3.96 -10.65
CA TYR A 77 -7.13 4.34 -12.02
C TYR A 77 -8.27 3.48 -12.60
N LEU A 78 -8.96 4.05 -13.62
CA LEU A 78 -10.13 3.43 -14.27
C LEU A 78 -9.78 2.42 -15.38
N ASN A 79 -8.52 2.27 -15.73
CA ASN A 79 -8.11 1.20 -16.64
C ASN A 79 -8.35 -0.16 -15.98
N VAL A 80 -8.87 -1.12 -16.74
CA VAL A 80 -9.12 -2.48 -16.24
C VAL A 80 -7.79 -3.18 -15.91
N ASP A 81 -6.80 -2.96 -16.76
CA ASP A 81 -5.42 -3.40 -16.63
C ASP A 81 -4.48 -2.34 -17.24
N PRO A 82 -3.16 -2.44 -17.04
CA PRO A 82 -2.20 -1.50 -17.58
C PRO A 82 -1.86 -1.71 -19.06
N GLY A 83 -2.37 -2.77 -19.71
CA GLY A 83 -1.99 -3.14 -21.08
C GLY A 83 -2.26 -2.08 -22.14
N THR A 84 -3.25 -1.21 -21.92
CA THR A 84 -3.57 -0.08 -22.80
C THR A 84 -3.02 1.26 -22.35
N MET A 85 -2.27 1.30 -21.24
CA MET A 85 -1.72 2.52 -20.68
C MET A 85 -0.44 2.94 -21.40
N ASN A 86 -0.15 4.25 -21.41
CA ASN A 86 1.06 4.78 -21.97
C ASN A 86 2.28 4.42 -21.10
N PRO A 87 3.24 3.62 -21.60
CA PRO A 87 4.39 3.19 -20.80
C PRO A 87 5.30 4.33 -20.33
N PHE A 88 5.32 5.46 -21.02
CA PHE A 88 6.07 6.65 -20.57
C PHE A 88 5.47 7.30 -19.32
N GLN A 89 4.19 7.07 -19.03
CA GLN A 89 3.50 7.62 -17.86
C GLN A 89 3.44 6.64 -16.70
N HIS A 90 3.27 5.34 -16.99
CA HIS A 90 2.98 4.31 -15.99
C HIS A 90 4.04 3.21 -15.89
N GLY A 91 5.08 3.27 -16.72
CA GLY A 91 6.06 2.20 -16.83
C GLY A 91 5.60 1.08 -17.77
N GLU A 92 6.41 0.06 -17.89
CA GLU A 92 6.12 -1.12 -18.71
C GLU A 92 5.13 -2.04 -17.98
N VAL A 93 4.38 -2.82 -18.77
CA VAL A 93 3.49 -3.86 -18.25
C VAL A 93 4.32 -5.04 -17.76
N PHE A 94 4.02 -5.53 -16.58
CA PHE A 94 4.54 -6.79 -16.08
C PHE A 94 3.51 -7.91 -16.32
N VAL A 95 3.94 -9.03 -16.89
CA VAL A 95 3.07 -10.18 -17.13
C VAL A 95 3.39 -11.26 -16.09
N THR A 96 2.39 -11.64 -15.32
CA THR A 96 2.49 -12.68 -14.30
C THR A 96 2.53 -14.07 -14.91
N GLU A 97 2.88 -15.10 -14.12
CA GLU A 97 2.98 -16.49 -14.60
C GLU A 97 1.65 -17.02 -15.18
N ASP A 98 0.52 -16.55 -14.64
CA ASP A 98 -0.83 -16.88 -15.15
C ASP A 98 -1.25 -16.06 -16.39
N GLY A 99 -0.35 -15.22 -16.93
CA GLY A 99 -0.54 -14.44 -18.14
C GLY A 99 -1.30 -13.13 -17.98
N ALA A 100 -1.53 -12.67 -16.74
CA ALA A 100 -2.20 -11.40 -16.50
C ALA A 100 -1.26 -10.22 -16.73
N GLU A 101 -1.78 -9.19 -17.42
CA GLU A 101 -1.11 -7.90 -17.57
C GLU A 101 -1.30 -7.08 -16.29
N THR A 102 -0.20 -6.71 -15.62
CA THR A 102 -0.21 -6.05 -14.32
C THR A 102 0.74 -4.85 -14.29
N ASP A 103 0.60 -4.04 -13.25
CA ASP A 103 1.52 -2.94 -12.98
C ASP A 103 2.96 -3.45 -12.76
N LEU A 104 3.94 -2.66 -13.20
CA LEU A 104 5.37 -2.99 -13.08
C LEU A 104 5.80 -3.28 -11.64
N ASP A 105 5.15 -2.66 -10.67
CA ASP A 105 5.45 -2.87 -9.25
C ASP A 105 5.27 -4.33 -8.82
N ILE A 106 4.38 -5.09 -9.48
CA ILE A 106 4.20 -6.53 -9.22
C ILE A 106 5.51 -7.29 -9.47
N GLY A 107 6.22 -6.99 -10.56
CA GLY A 107 7.53 -7.57 -10.83
C GLY A 107 8.59 -7.18 -9.80
N HIS A 108 8.50 -5.98 -9.25
CA HIS A 108 9.35 -5.57 -8.13
C HIS A 108 9.04 -6.38 -6.86
N TYR A 109 7.75 -6.60 -6.55
CA TYR A 109 7.34 -7.39 -5.39
C TYR A 109 7.81 -8.84 -5.49
N GLU A 110 7.64 -9.48 -6.64
CA GLU A 110 8.16 -10.83 -6.88
C GLU A 110 9.66 -10.93 -6.61
N ARG A 111 10.42 -9.96 -7.14
CA ARG A 111 11.87 -9.91 -6.96
C ARG A 111 12.29 -9.73 -5.50
N PHE A 112 11.61 -8.83 -4.76
CA PHE A 112 11.95 -8.55 -3.37
C PHE A 112 11.59 -9.70 -2.43
N LEU A 113 10.46 -10.36 -2.66
CA LEU A 113 9.95 -11.42 -1.79
C LEU A 113 10.38 -12.83 -2.25
N ASN A 114 10.89 -12.96 -3.48
CA ASN A 114 11.19 -14.23 -4.12
C ASN A 114 9.96 -15.16 -4.16
N VAL A 115 8.84 -14.62 -4.62
CA VAL A 115 7.55 -15.31 -4.79
C VAL A 115 7.04 -15.10 -6.21
N CYS A 116 6.16 -15.97 -6.69
CA CYS A 116 5.35 -15.73 -7.89
C CYS A 116 4.00 -15.17 -7.46
N LEU A 117 3.58 -14.10 -8.12
CA LEU A 117 2.28 -13.46 -7.93
C LEU A 117 1.40 -13.74 -9.17
N ASN A 118 0.10 -13.60 -9.00
CA ASN A 118 -0.90 -13.84 -10.03
C ASN A 118 -1.77 -12.59 -10.28
N ALA A 119 -2.79 -12.72 -11.12
CA ALA A 119 -3.74 -11.66 -11.46
C ALA A 119 -4.43 -11.02 -10.25
N GLU A 120 -4.55 -11.73 -9.13
CA GLU A 120 -5.18 -11.23 -7.90
C GLU A 120 -4.30 -10.22 -7.16
N ALA A 121 -2.99 -10.23 -7.46
CA ALA A 121 -2.05 -9.29 -6.85
C ALA A 121 -2.20 -7.85 -7.37
N ASN A 122 -2.88 -7.63 -8.50
CA ASN A 122 -3.12 -6.30 -9.05
C ASN A 122 -4.62 -6.02 -9.23
N VAL A 123 -5.15 -5.12 -8.43
CA VAL A 123 -6.56 -4.70 -8.43
C VAL A 123 -6.67 -3.25 -8.83
N THR A 124 -7.41 -2.96 -9.91
CA THR A 124 -7.65 -1.59 -10.37
C THR A 124 -9.10 -1.18 -10.09
N THR A 125 -9.35 0.12 -9.99
CA THR A 125 -10.72 0.65 -9.93
C THR A 125 -11.55 0.16 -11.12
N GLY A 126 -10.98 0.16 -12.33
CA GLY A 126 -11.68 -0.30 -13.54
C GLY A 126 -12.09 -1.76 -13.46
N LYS A 127 -11.22 -2.64 -12.96
CA LYS A 127 -11.50 -4.07 -12.75
C LYS A 127 -12.66 -4.27 -11.76
N VAL A 128 -12.63 -3.56 -10.62
CA VAL A 128 -13.68 -3.62 -9.59
C VAL A 128 -15.02 -3.12 -10.13
N TYR A 129 -15.04 -1.94 -10.74
CA TYR A 129 -16.29 -1.36 -11.29
C TYR A 129 -16.86 -2.22 -12.40
N SER A 130 -16.04 -2.75 -13.31
CA SER A 130 -16.49 -3.65 -14.38
C SER A 130 -17.19 -4.89 -13.82
N ARG A 131 -16.65 -5.49 -12.75
CA ARG A 131 -17.25 -6.65 -12.10
C ARG A 131 -18.60 -6.31 -11.44
N VAL A 132 -18.67 -5.21 -10.70
CA VAL A 132 -19.90 -4.78 -10.03
C VAL A 132 -20.98 -4.43 -11.06
N ILE A 133 -20.62 -3.71 -12.14
CA ILE A 133 -21.57 -3.41 -13.23
C ILE A 133 -22.03 -4.69 -13.92
N ALA A 134 -21.12 -5.65 -14.15
CA ALA A 134 -21.52 -6.93 -14.73
C ALA A 134 -22.47 -7.74 -13.82
N LYS A 135 -22.25 -7.72 -12.50
CA LYS A 135 -23.18 -8.30 -11.51
C LYS A 135 -24.54 -7.61 -11.54
N GLU A 136 -24.57 -6.28 -11.60
CA GLU A 136 -25.82 -5.50 -11.73
C GLU A 136 -26.60 -5.90 -13.00
N ARG A 137 -25.91 -5.93 -14.15
CA ARG A 137 -26.55 -6.29 -15.43
C ARG A 137 -27.09 -7.72 -15.48
N ARG A 138 -26.54 -8.64 -14.71
CA ARG A 138 -27.07 -10.02 -14.57
C ARG A 138 -28.23 -10.12 -13.58
N GLY A 139 -28.50 -9.07 -12.79
CA GLY A 139 -29.54 -9.06 -11.76
C GLY A 139 -29.10 -9.65 -10.42
N ASP A 140 -27.82 -9.78 -10.16
CA ASP A 140 -27.28 -10.40 -8.94
C ASP A 140 -27.68 -9.62 -7.67
N PHE A 141 -28.03 -8.33 -7.81
CA PHE A 141 -28.48 -7.47 -6.71
C PHE A 141 -30.01 -7.40 -6.54
N LEU A 142 -30.77 -8.22 -7.26
CA LEU A 142 -32.22 -8.39 -7.10
C LEU A 142 -33.04 -7.09 -7.16
N GLY A 143 -32.56 -6.06 -7.86
CA GLY A 143 -33.22 -4.76 -8.00
C GLY A 143 -32.82 -3.71 -6.96
N ASP A 144 -31.88 -4.00 -6.09
CA ASP A 144 -31.33 -3.03 -5.15
C ASP A 144 -30.59 -1.89 -5.89
N THR A 145 -30.59 -0.71 -5.29
CA THR A 145 -29.80 0.41 -5.78
C THR A 145 -28.31 0.15 -5.51
N VAL A 146 -27.54 -0.08 -6.58
CA VAL A 146 -26.09 -0.33 -6.49
C VAL A 146 -25.32 0.98 -6.29
N GLN A 147 -24.49 1.06 -5.25
CA GLN A 147 -23.76 2.26 -4.84
C GLN A 147 -22.29 1.94 -4.58
N VAL A 148 -21.45 2.99 -4.45
CA VAL A 148 -20.04 2.81 -4.09
C VAL A 148 -19.90 2.09 -2.74
N ILE A 149 -20.68 2.53 -1.76
CA ILE A 149 -20.82 1.84 -0.46
C ILE A 149 -22.25 1.28 -0.41
N PRO A 150 -22.45 -0.03 -0.23
CA PRO A 150 -21.44 -1.05 0.09
C PRO A 150 -20.86 -1.83 -1.11
N HIS A 151 -21.39 -1.70 -2.33
CA HIS A 151 -21.17 -2.68 -3.41
C HIS A 151 -19.73 -2.66 -3.96
N ILE A 152 -19.20 -1.46 -4.29
CA ILE A 152 -17.81 -1.32 -4.72
C ILE A 152 -16.84 -1.63 -3.56
N THR A 153 -17.13 -1.13 -2.35
CA THR A 153 -16.27 -1.39 -1.20
C THR A 153 -16.25 -2.86 -0.79
N ASN A 154 -17.37 -3.58 -0.94
CA ASN A 154 -17.40 -5.03 -0.71
C ASN A 154 -16.56 -5.78 -1.74
N GLU A 155 -16.67 -5.45 -3.03
CA GLU A 155 -15.84 -6.07 -4.06
C GLU A 155 -14.35 -5.85 -3.79
N ILE A 156 -13.95 -4.64 -3.37
CA ILE A 156 -12.56 -4.35 -2.99
C ILE A 156 -12.14 -5.17 -1.76
N LYS A 157 -13.02 -5.29 -0.75
CA LYS A 157 -12.73 -6.10 0.44
C LYS A 157 -12.54 -7.58 0.10
N ASP A 158 -13.41 -8.10 -0.76
CA ASP A 158 -13.34 -9.49 -1.20
C ASP A 158 -11.98 -9.76 -1.89
N GLU A 159 -11.51 -8.85 -2.75
CA GLU A 159 -10.17 -8.92 -3.36
C GLU A 159 -9.03 -8.84 -2.33
N MET A 160 -9.15 -7.99 -1.31
CA MET A 160 -8.14 -7.90 -0.24
C MET A 160 -8.11 -9.18 0.61
N LEU A 161 -9.27 -9.73 0.93
CA LEU A 161 -9.37 -10.92 1.78
C LEU A 161 -9.03 -12.21 1.02
N ALA A 162 -9.24 -12.27 -0.29
CA ALA A 162 -8.88 -13.40 -1.13
C ALA A 162 -7.36 -13.70 -1.11
N MET A 163 -6.53 -12.68 -0.86
CA MET A 163 -5.08 -12.86 -0.72
C MET A 163 -4.68 -13.62 0.55
N ALA A 164 -5.60 -13.74 1.53
CA ALA A 164 -5.36 -14.43 2.79
C ALA A 164 -5.65 -15.91 2.64
N GLY A 165 -4.62 -16.71 2.41
CA GLY A 165 -4.72 -18.18 2.31
C GLY A 165 -4.14 -18.90 3.53
N ALA A 166 -4.36 -20.21 3.60
CA ALA A 166 -3.81 -21.07 4.66
C ALA A 166 -2.27 -21.05 4.71
N ASP A 167 -1.65 -20.71 3.57
CA ASP A 167 -0.20 -20.64 3.41
C ASP A 167 0.36 -19.23 3.48
N VAL A 168 -0.43 -18.25 3.94
CA VAL A 168 -0.04 -16.84 4.04
C VAL A 168 -0.15 -16.36 5.49
N ASP A 169 0.97 -15.92 6.06
CA ASP A 169 1.01 -15.34 7.40
C ASP A 169 0.73 -13.83 7.36
N VAL A 170 1.20 -13.15 6.31
CA VAL A 170 1.07 -11.70 6.14
C VAL A 170 0.73 -11.35 4.70
N VAL A 171 -0.29 -10.52 4.51
CA VAL A 171 -0.57 -9.83 3.23
C VAL A 171 -0.21 -8.36 3.37
N ILE A 172 0.59 -7.84 2.45
CA ILE A 172 0.89 -6.40 2.36
C ILE A 172 0.10 -5.81 1.19
N HIS A 173 -0.86 -4.94 1.51
CA HIS A 173 -1.65 -4.22 0.52
C HIS A 173 -1.06 -2.84 0.30
N GLU A 174 -0.51 -2.56 -0.87
CA GLU A 174 -0.11 -1.20 -1.25
C GLU A 174 -1.28 -0.48 -1.90
N ILE A 175 -1.76 0.57 -1.25
CA ILE A 175 -2.83 1.42 -1.78
C ILE A 175 -2.20 2.54 -2.61
N GLY A 176 -2.46 2.50 -3.92
CA GLY A 176 -2.05 3.51 -4.89
C GLY A 176 -2.74 4.86 -4.67
N GLY A 177 -2.22 5.89 -5.34
CA GLY A 177 -2.71 7.25 -5.19
C GLY A 177 -2.26 7.92 -3.89
N THR A 178 -2.89 9.06 -3.59
CA THR A 178 -2.60 9.91 -2.44
C THR A 178 -3.76 9.92 -1.47
N VAL A 179 -3.48 9.78 -0.18
CA VAL A 179 -4.51 9.94 0.86
C VAL A 179 -5.05 11.37 0.84
N GLY A 180 -6.36 11.49 0.65
CA GLY A 180 -7.08 12.76 0.49
C GLY A 180 -7.62 12.97 -0.93
N ASP A 181 -7.11 12.22 -1.92
CA ASP A 181 -7.63 12.26 -3.28
C ASP A 181 -8.87 11.36 -3.43
N ILE A 182 -9.82 11.80 -4.25
CA ILE A 182 -11.14 11.17 -4.38
C ILE A 182 -11.06 9.73 -4.91
N GLU A 183 -10.12 9.46 -5.80
CA GLU A 183 -9.93 8.15 -6.41
C GLU A 183 -9.45 7.08 -5.42
N SER A 184 -8.75 7.47 -4.35
CA SER A 184 -8.25 6.55 -3.33
C SER A 184 -9.28 6.21 -2.26
N LEU A 185 -10.34 7.01 -2.12
CA LEU A 185 -11.30 6.89 -1.02
C LEU A 185 -12.00 5.51 -0.95
N PRO A 186 -12.45 4.88 -2.04
CA PRO A 186 -13.09 3.56 -1.97
C PRO A 186 -12.15 2.47 -1.41
N PHE A 187 -10.86 2.52 -1.76
CA PHE A 187 -9.84 1.58 -1.26
C PHE A 187 -9.54 1.83 0.22
N LEU A 188 -9.43 3.08 0.65
CA LEU A 188 -9.22 3.43 2.05
C LEU A 188 -10.42 3.02 2.92
N GLU A 189 -11.64 3.24 2.43
CA GLU A 189 -12.87 2.80 3.11
C GLU A 189 -12.93 1.26 3.21
N ALA A 190 -12.61 0.55 2.13
CA ALA A 190 -12.54 -0.91 2.14
C ALA A 190 -11.50 -1.42 3.15
N ALA A 191 -10.30 -0.86 3.16
CA ALA A 191 -9.24 -1.22 4.11
C ALA A 191 -9.66 -0.97 5.56
N ARG A 192 -10.36 0.15 5.83
CA ARG A 192 -10.94 0.44 7.15
C ARG A 192 -11.96 -0.62 7.56
N GLN A 193 -12.80 -1.07 6.61
CA GLN A 193 -13.78 -2.13 6.86
C GLN A 193 -13.10 -3.48 7.08
N VAL A 194 -12.10 -3.86 6.27
CA VAL A 194 -11.31 -5.09 6.48
C VAL A 194 -10.74 -5.12 7.89
N ARG A 195 -10.12 -4.02 8.36
CA ARG A 195 -9.59 -3.96 9.74
C ARG A 195 -10.66 -4.27 10.79
N ARG A 196 -11.90 -3.84 10.55
CA ARG A 196 -13.01 -4.13 11.47
C ARG A 196 -13.42 -5.60 11.43
N GLU A 197 -13.40 -6.22 10.25
CA GLU A 197 -13.77 -7.61 10.03
C GLU A 197 -12.73 -8.59 10.57
N VAL A 198 -11.44 -8.36 10.27
CA VAL A 198 -10.35 -9.25 10.71
C VAL A 198 -9.91 -9.00 12.16
N GLY A 199 -10.33 -7.90 12.76
CA GLY A 199 -9.90 -7.48 14.10
C GLY A 199 -8.68 -6.54 14.05
N ARG A 200 -8.61 -5.65 15.04
CA ARG A 200 -7.56 -4.61 15.12
C ARG A 200 -6.16 -5.20 15.28
N GLU A 201 -6.05 -6.34 15.91
CA GLU A 201 -4.82 -7.10 16.15
C GLU A 201 -4.28 -7.79 14.88
N ASN A 202 -5.12 -7.89 13.85
CA ASN A 202 -4.78 -8.53 12.58
C ASN A 202 -4.58 -7.54 11.43
N ALA A 203 -4.73 -6.24 11.67
CA ALA A 203 -4.57 -5.21 10.66
C ALA A 203 -3.72 -4.03 11.14
N PHE A 204 -2.73 -3.65 10.33
CA PHE A 204 -1.81 -2.56 10.59
C PHE A 204 -1.78 -1.58 9.42
N PHE A 205 -1.73 -0.27 9.69
CA PHE A 205 -1.58 0.77 8.68
C PHE A 205 -0.20 1.40 8.75
N LEU A 206 0.50 1.41 7.62
CA LEU A 206 1.78 2.08 7.43
C LEU A 206 1.59 3.26 6.48
N HIS A 207 1.78 4.47 6.97
CA HIS A 207 1.61 5.68 6.17
C HIS A 207 2.96 6.32 5.83
N VAL A 208 3.28 6.35 4.53
CA VAL A 208 4.51 6.98 4.01
C VAL A 208 4.22 8.43 3.70
N SER A 209 5.00 9.34 4.25
CA SER A 209 4.77 10.78 4.13
C SER A 209 6.07 11.56 3.92
N LEU A 210 6.00 12.65 3.18
CA LEU A 210 7.13 13.53 2.92
C LEU A 210 7.34 14.53 4.06
N VAL A 211 8.57 14.61 4.54
CA VAL A 211 9.04 15.70 5.42
C VAL A 211 10.16 16.45 4.69
N PRO A 212 9.83 17.49 3.88
CA PRO A 212 10.83 18.19 3.11
C PRO A 212 11.74 19.05 3.99
N TYR A 213 13.02 19.05 3.65
CA TYR A 213 14.01 19.97 4.21
C TYR A 213 14.13 21.20 3.30
N ILE A 214 13.97 22.38 3.87
CA ILE A 214 14.10 23.65 3.15
C ILE A 214 15.48 24.21 3.45
N GLY A 215 16.42 24.05 2.54
CA GLY A 215 17.82 24.45 2.68
C GLY A 215 18.02 25.91 3.14
N PRO A 216 17.39 26.92 2.47
CA PRO A 216 17.56 28.33 2.84
C PRO A 216 17.13 28.68 4.27
N SER A 217 16.14 27.96 4.84
CA SER A 217 15.68 28.18 6.22
C SER A 217 16.29 27.22 7.23
N GLY A 218 16.96 26.15 6.78
CA GLY A 218 17.52 25.13 7.64
C GLY A 218 16.48 24.29 8.40
N GLU A 219 15.25 24.18 7.87
CA GLU A 219 14.13 23.58 8.59
C GLU A 219 13.48 22.40 7.88
N LEU A 220 13.06 21.42 8.67
CA LEU A 220 12.14 20.37 8.25
C LEU A 220 10.69 20.87 8.32
N LYS A 221 9.92 20.67 7.24
CA LYS A 221 8.52 21.07 7.17
C LYS A 221 7.59 19.87 7.32
N THR A 222 6.84 19.84 8.41
CA THR A 222 5.94 18.72 8.76
C THR A 222 4.49 18.90 8.28
N LYS A 223 4.15 20.06 7.68
CA LYS A 223 2.78 20.33 7.21
C LYS A 223 2.24 19.27 6.24
N PRO A 224 2.99 18.79 5.23
CA PRO A 224 2.49 17.74 4.33
C PRO A 224 2.07 16.47 5.10
N THR A 225 2.89 16.04 6.06
CA THR A 225 2.58 14.91 6.94
C THR A 225 1.34 15.17 7.78
N GLN A 226 1.21 16.35 8.40
CA GLN A 226 0.05 16.71 9.22
C GLN A 226 -1.23 16.66 8.40
N HIS A 227 -1.24 17.18 7.16
CA HIS A 227 -2.40 17.16 6.27
C HIS A 227 -2.78 15.74 5.85
N SER A 228 -1.83 14.93 5.41
CA SER A 228 -2.13 13.56 4.97
C SER A 228 -2.59 12.66 6.12
N VAL A 229 -2.01 12.81 7.31
CA VAL A 229 -2.46 12.09 8.52
C VAL A 229 -3.86 12.57 8.95
N ALA A 230 -4.16 13.87 8.85
CA ALA A 230 -5.50 14.38 9.13
C ALA A 230 -6.54 13.79 8.17
N ALA A 231 -6.23 13.74 6.86
CA ALA A 231 -7.10 13.13 5.87
C ALA A 231 -7.32 11.62 6.14
N LEU A 232 -6.27 10.89 6.51
CA LEU A 232 -6.36 9.48 6.87
C LEU A 232 -7.28 9.26 8.08
N ARG A 233 -7.15 10.12 9.11
CA ARG A 233 -8.02 10.08 10.30
C ARG A 233 -9.47 10.41 9.99
N GLN A 234 -9.75 11.30 9.03
CA GLN A 234 -11.11 11.63 8.59
C GLN A 234 -11.82 10.41 8.00
N VAL A 235 -11.09 9.52 7.33
CA VAL A 235 -11.62 8.22 6.85
C VAL A 235 -11.83 7.23 8.01
N GLY A 236 -11.35 7.52 9.21
CA GLY A 236 -11.46 6.65 10.39
C GLY A 236 -10.31 5.65 10.55
N ILE A 237 -9.20 5.85 9.85
CA ILE A 237 -7.97 5.07 9.99
C ILE A 237 -7.07 5.75 11.03
N GLN A 238 -6.65 4.96 12.04
CA GLN A 238 -5.82 5.42 13.17
C GLN A 238 -4.66 4.46 13.38
#